data_883359a7e756e14df7e18e1ffdba92fd
#
_entry.id   883359a7e756e14df7e18e1ffdba92fd
#
_cell.length_a   1.000
_cell.length_b   1.000
_cell.length_c   1.000
_cell.angle_alpha   90.00
_cell.angle_beta   90.00
_cell.angle_gamma   90.00
#
_symmetry.space_group_name_H-M   'P 1'
#
loop_
_entity.id
_entity.type
_entity.pdbx_description
1 polymer ?
#
loop_
_entity_poly.entity_id
_entity_poly.type
_entity_poly.pdbx_seq_one_letter_code
_entity_poly.pdbx_strand_id
1 'polypeptide(L)'
;IPEEKLRLWKGMGFSDLYIAEAFSGFSEENSDKINEFLITKRRHELGIHPRFRMVDSCAAEFAAVTPYYYSTYEGGKAINGIDKIPESKKTSKKRMVVVGSGPIRIGQGIEFDYACVHAAGAIQDLNHEAIIINNNPETVSTDFDTSDRLYFDPLTLETVSEILLRESADGILLQFGGQTAINLALPLGDNLEYLN
;
A
#
# COMPACT_ATOMS: atom_id res chain seq x y z
N ILE A 1 9.28 -19.82 -9.95
CA ILE A 1 10.05 -19.52 -8.72
C ILE A 1 9.53 -20.45 -7.62
N PRO A 2 10.39 -21.18 -6.90
CA PRO A 2 10.00 -22.00 -5.75
C PRO A 2 9.42 -21.15 -4.62
N GLU A 3 8.39 -21.66 -3.94
CA GLU A 3 7.68 -20.94 -2.86
C GLU A 3 8.62 -20.47 -1.75
N GLU A 4 9.50 -21.35 -1.26
CA GLU A 4 10.42 -21.02 -0.17
C GLU A 4 11.33 -19.84 -0.48
N LYS A 5 11.85 -19.78 -1.72
CA LYS A 5 12.68 -18.65 -2.16
C LYS A 5 11.89 -17.36 -2.25
N LEU A 6 10.67 -17.43 -2.80
CA LEU A 6 9.83 -16.23 -2.93
C LEU A 6 9.45 -15.69 -1.54
N ARG A 7 9.07 -16.56 -0.61
CA ARG A 7 8.82 -16.19 0.80
C ARG A 7 10.05 -15.56 1.46
N LEU A 8 11.24 -16.14 1.26
CA LEU A 8 12.47 -15.58 1.80
C LEU A 8 12.75 -14.17 1.25
N TRP A 9 12.68 -13.98 -0.07
CA TRP A 9 12.95 -12.69 -0.68
C TRP A 9 11.93 -11.62 -0.27
N LYS A 10 10.66 -11.98 -0.21
CA LYS A 10 9.63 -11.06 0.29
C LYS A 10 9.89 -10.70 1.76
N GLY A 11 10.24 -11.66 2.59
CA GLY A 11 10.63 -11.41 4.00
C GLY A 11 11.88 -10.53 4.16
N MET A 12 12.78 -10.55 3.17
CA MET A 12 13.96 -9.67 3.09
C MET A 12 13.62 -8.26 2.55
N GLY A 13 12.38 -8.01 2.12
CA GLY A 13 11.92 -6.72 1.62
C GLY A 13 12.11 -6.47 0.13
N PHE A 14 12.45 -7.48 -0.66
CA PHE A 14 12.52 -7.31 -2.12
C PHE A 14 11.12 -7.16 -2.71
N SER A 15 10.93 -6.11 -3.53
CA SER A 15 9.66 -5.89 -4.25
C SER A 15 9.48 -6.89 -5.40
N ASP A 16 8.23 -7.08 -5.83
CA ASP A 16 7.92 -7.93 -6.98
C ASP A 16 8.61 -7.41 -8.25
N LEU A 17 8.68 -6.09 -8.41
CA LEU A 17 9.42 -5.45 -9.50
C LEU A 17 10.93 -5.79 -9.47
N TYR A 18 11.57 -5.63 -8.31
CA TYR A 18 13.00 -5.93 -8.17
C TYR A 18 13.31 -7.40 -8.46
N ILE A 19 12.45 -8.31 -7.98
CA ILE A 19 12.59 -9.74 -8.25
C ILE A 19 12.48 -10.00 -9.77
N ALA A 20 11.51 -9.38 -10.43
CA ALA A 20 11.32 -9.51 -11.88
C ALA A 20 12.54 -9.01 -12.68
N GLU A 21 13.06 -7.84 -12.33
CA GLU A 21 14.25 -7.26 -12.95
C GLU A 21 15.50 -8.13 -12.77
N ALA A 22 15.70 -8.67 -11.55
CA ALA A 22 16.82 -9.57 -11.26
C ALA A 22 16.76 -10.83 -12.12
N PHE A 23 15.58 -11.41 -12.32
CA PHE A 23 15.43 -12.56 -13.21
C PHE A 23 15.62 -12.22 -14.68
N SER A 24 15.14 -11.08 -15.13
CA SER A 24 15.27 -10.65 -16.52
C SER A 24 16.71 -10.35 -16.91
N GLY A 25 17.53 -9.86 -15.96
CA GLY A 25 18.97 -9.59 -16.19
C GLY A 25 19.84 -10.83 -16.35
N PHE A 26 19.35 -12.02 -15.96
CA PHE A 26 20.07 -13.30 -16.11
C PHE A 26 19.63 -14.12 -17.32
N SER A 27 18.62 -13.66 -18.10
CA SER A 27 18.11 -14.38 -19.26
C SER A 27 18.79 -13.89 -20.54
N GLU A 28 19.75 -14.64 -21.06
CA GLU A 28 20.22 -14.47 -22.43
C GLU A 28 19.13 -14.98 -23.40
N GLU A 29 18.74 -14.13 -24.33
CA GLU A 29 17.91 -14.36 -25.53
C GLU A 29 16.56 -15.12 -25.38
N ASN A 30 15.46 -14.40 -25.67
CA ASN A 30 14.14 -14.95 -26.08
C ASN A 30 13.30 -15.79 -25.10
N SER A 31 13.52 -15.74 -23.82
CA SER A 31 12.50 -16.21 -22.86
C SER A 31 11.49 -15.10 -22.58
N ASP A 32 10.21 -15.42 -22.45
CA ASP A 32 9.16 -14.52 -22.00
C ASP A 32 9.67 -13.68 -20.82
N LYS A 33 9.80 -12.36 -21.03
CA LYS A 33 10.38 -11.48 -20.00
C LYS A 33 9.53 -11.57 -18.76
N ILE A 34 10.14 -12.04 -17.66
CA ILE A 34 9.50 -12.02 -16.36
C ILE A 34 9.28 -10.55 -15.99
N ASN A 35 8.05 -10.17 -15.74
CA ASN A 35 7.67 -8.83 -15.32
C ASN A 35 7.06 -8.85 -13.90
N GLU A 36 6.87 -7.68 -13.31
CA GLU A 36 6.30 -7.51 -11.97
C GLU A 36 4.97 -8.27 -11.83
N PHE A 37 4.10 -8.16 -12.83
CA PHE A 37 2.79 -8.82 -12.85
C PHE A 37 2.89 -10.34 -12.67
N LEU A 38 3.84 -11.00 -13.35
CA LEU A 38 4.03 -12.45 -13.23
C LEU A 38 4.53 -12.85 -11.83
N ILE A 39 5.33 -12.02 -11.19
CA ILE A 39 5.77 -12.26 -9.80
C ILE A 39 4.59 -12.07 -8.85
N THR A 40 3.83 -10.99 -8.99
CA THR A 40 2.61 -10.74 -8.21
C THR A 40 1.63 -11.90 -8.33
N LYS A 41 1.34 -12.33 -9.56
CA LYS A 41 0.49 -13.48 -9.84
C LYS A 41 0.98 -14.73 -9.11
N ARG A 42 2.26 -15.06 -9.28
CA ARG A 42 2.86 -16.23 -8.63
C ARG A 42 2.79 -16.14 -7.11
N ARG A 43 2.98 -14.99 -6.56
CA ARG A 43 2.89 -14.73 -5.12
C ARG A 43 1.47 -14.98 -4.60
N HIS A 44 0.46 -14.48 -5.30
CA HIS A 44 -0.95 -14.70 -4.96
C HIS A 44 -1.35 -16.18 -5.05
N GLU A 45 -0.94 -16.89 -6.11
CA GLU A 45 -1.18 -18.34 -6.27
C GLU A 45 -0.60 -19.15 -5.09
N LEU A 46 0.50 -18.69 -4.51
CA LEU A 46 1.15 -19.32 -3.35
C LEU A 46 0.62 -18.83 -2.00
N GLY A 47 -0.38 -17.95 -1.98
CA GLY A 47 -0.91 -17.37 -0.75
C GLY A 47 0.14 -16.55 0.02
N ILE A 48 1.05 -15.89 -0.68
CA ILE A 48 2.06 -15.02 -0.08
C ILE A 48 1.55 -13.57 -0.16
N HIS A 49 0.97 -13.09 0.92
CA HIS A 49 0.43 -11.74 1.05
C HIS A 49 1.13 -10.98 2.16
N PRO A 50 1.24 -9.65 2.07
CA PRO A 50 1.74 -8.85 3.17
C PRO A 50 0.78 -8.91 4.36
N ARG A 51 1.34 -8.78 5.54
CA ARG A 51 0.58 -8.50 6.76
C ARG A 51 0.63 -7.02 7.03
N PHE A 52 -0.48 -6.47 7.47
CA PHE A 52 -0.53 -5.07 7.86
C PHE A 52 -0.51 -4.97 9.38
N ARG A 53 0.33 -4.11 9.89
CA ARG A 53 0.50 -3.90 11.32
C ARG A 53 0.17 -2.45 11.66
N MET A 54 -0.38 -2.26 12.83
CA MET A 54 -0.59 -0.93 13.40
C MET A 54 0.73 -0.37 13.89
N VAL A 55 0.98 0.91 13.63
CA VAL A 55 2.15 1.62 14.17
C VAL A 55 1.93 1.82 15.67
N ASP A 56 2.87 1.34 16.47
CA ASP A 56 2.90 1.60 17.91
C ASP A 56 3.51 2.99 18.15
N SER A 57 2.64 3.97 18.34
CA SER A 57 3.06 5.35 18.63
C SER A 57 3.46 5.59 20.08
N CYS A 58 3.32 4.58 20.96
CA CYS A 58 3.58 4.68 22.40
C CYS A 58 4.78 3.85 22.85
N ALA A 59 5.61 3.34 21.92
CA ALA A 59 6.81 2.56 22.23
C ALA A 59 6.57 1.39 23.21
N ALA A 60 5.41 0.74 23.11
CA ALA A 60 4.94 -0.34 23.98
C ALA A 60 4.72 0.04 25.48
N GLU A 61 4.80 1.33 25.81
CA GLU A 61 4.47 1.78 27.19
C GLU A 61 2.97 1.69 27.48
N PHE A 62 2.14 1.90 26.46
CA PHE A 62 0.67 1.80 26.55
C PHE A 62 0.14 1.11 25.30
N ALA A 63 -1.05 0.50 25.39
CA ALA A 63 -1.73 -0.03 24.22
C ALA A 63 -2.19 1.13 23.32
N ALA A 64 -1.45 1.40 22.25
CA ALA A 64 -1.84 2.37 21.26
C ALA A 64 -2.88 1.75 20.31
N VAL A 65 -3.98 2.46 20.07
CA VAL A 65 -4.95 2.13 19.02
C VAL A 65 -4.98 3.32 18.08
N THR A 66 -4.19 3.24 16.99
CA THR A 66 -4.11 4.29 16.00
C THR A 66 -4.59 3.76 14.65
N PRO A 67 -5.25 4.59 13.80
CA PRO A 67 -5.61 4.19 12.44
C PRO A 67 -4.39 4.25 11.49
N TYR A 68 -3.20 3.98 11.97
CA TYR A 68 -1.93 4.13 11.29
C TYR A 68 -1.28 2.76 11.07
N TYR A 69 -1.10 2.35 9.81
CA TYR A 69 -0.68 1.01 9.41
C TYR A 69 0.53 1.01 8.49
N TYR A 70 1.23 -0.10 8.47
CA TYR A 70 2.30 -0.42 7.51
C TYR A 70 2.25 -1.89 7.12
N SER A 71 2.78 -2.23 5.95
CA SER A 71 2.85 -3.60 5.47
C SER A 71 4.20 -4.27 5.78
N THR A 72 4.17 -5.60 5.94
CA THR A 72 5.37 -6.42 6.11
C THR A 72 5.12 -7.84 5.63
N TYR A 73 6.17 -8.49 5.11
CA TYR A 73 6.14 -9.92 4.78
C TYR A 73 6.81 -10.80 5.86
N GLU A 74 7.24 -10.22 6.97
CA GLU A 74 7.87 -10.97 8.05
C GLU A 74 6.90 -11.98 8.68
N GLY A 75 7.35 -13.24 8.79
CA GLY A 75 6.64 -14.36 9.40
C GLY A 75 6.79 -14.45 10.92
N GLY A 76 6.79 -13.32 11.65
CA GLY A 76 6.86 -13.31 13.12
C GLY A 76 5.54 -13.74 13.76
N LYS A 77 5.61 -14.40 14.94
CA LYS A 77 4.45 -14.52 15.83
C LYS A 77 3.97 -13.13 16.20
N ALA A 78 2.64 -12.94 16.26
CA ALA A 78 2.04 -11.70 16.74
C ALA A 78 2.77 -11.22 18.01
N ILE A 79 3.44 -10.08 17.92
CA ILE A 79 3.99 -9.45 19.11
C ILE A 79 2.81 -8.81 19.85
N ASN A 80 2.41 -9.43 20.98
CA ASN A 80 1.37 -8.90 21.89
C ASN A 80 -0.02 -8.65 21.26
N GLY A 81 -0.44 -9.41 20.24
CA GLY A 81 -1.78 -9.26 19.66
C GLY A 81 -1.93 -8.10 18.68
N ILE A 82 -0.87 -7.39 18.37
CA ILE A 82 -0.84 -6.22 17.46
C ILE A 82 -1.04 -6.63 15.98
N ASP A 83 -0.92 -7.92 15.65
CA ASP A 83 -1.21 -8.43 14.29
C ASP A 83 -2.71 -8.43 13.92
N LYS A 84 -3.57 -8.06 14.84
CA LYS A 84 -4.98 -7.85 14.55
C LYS A 84 -5.20 -6.37 14.27
N ILE A 85 -4.99 -5.97 13.02
CA ILE A 85 -5.82 -4.85 12.57
C ILE A 85 -7.25 -5.32 12.80
N PRO A 86 -8.07 -4.59 13.56
CA PRO A 86 -9.47 -4.92 13.68
C PRO A 86 -9.98 -5.13 12.25
N GLU A 87 -10.52 -6.33 11.97
CA GLU A 87 -11.25 -6.51 10.72
C GLU A 87 -12.10 -5.27 10.59
N SER A 88 -11.89 -4.53 9.50
CA SER A 88 -12.63 -3.30 9.31
C SER A 88 -14.09 -3.65 9.51
N LYS A 89 -14.70 -3.14 10.58
CA LYS A 89 -16.12 -3.36 10.81
C LYS A 89 -16.78 -3.10 9.49
N LYS A 90 -17.50 -4.09 8.93
CA LYS A 90 -18.25 -3.90 7.70
C LYS A 90 -19.21 -2.75 7.94
N THR A 91 -18.77 -1.56 7.61
CA THR A 91 -19.61 -0.37 7.64
C THR A 91 -20.39 -0.36 6.32
N SER A 92 -21.57 0.25 6.34
CA SER A 92 -22.33 0.49 5.10
C SER A 92 -21.73 1.63 4.26
N LYS A 93 -20.63 2.24 4.75
CA LYS A 93 -19.95 3.34 4.10
C LYS A 93 -19.05 2.82 2.97
N LYS A 94 -18.99 3.57 1.87
CA LYS A 94 -18.01 3.34 0.82
C LYS A 94 -16.61 3.69 1.32
N ARG A 95 -15.62 2.98 0.82
CA ARG A 95 -14.20 3.19 1.13
C ARG A 95 -13.50 3.79 -0.06
N MET A 96 -13.00 4.99 0.12
CA MET A 96 -12.30 5.73 -0.93
C MET A 96 -10.84 5.90 -0.53
N VAL A 97 -9.95 5.48 -1.42
CA VAL A 97 -8.50 5.57 -1.20
C VAL A 97 -7.95 6.81 -1.90
N VAL A 98 -7.14 7.60 -1.19
CA VAL A 98 -6.39 8.73 -1.73
C VAL A 98 -4.91 8.36 -1.70
N VAL A 99 -4.24 8.38 -2.84
CA VAL A 99 -2.79 8.10 -2.92
C VAL A 99 -2.04 9.42 -2.91
N GLY A 100 -1.14 9.56 -1.95
CA GLY A 100 -0.28 10.73 -1.79
C GLY A 100 0.85 10.80 -2.81
N SER A 101 1.71 11.81 -2.67
CA SER A 101 2.83 12.05 -3.58
C SER A 101 4.15 11.42 -3.13
N GLY A 102 4.19 10.89 -1.92
CA GLY A 102 5.44 10.51 -1.27
C GLY A 102 6.26 11.73 -0.80
N PRO A 103 7.55 11.56 -0.54
CA PRO A 103 8.44 12.65 -0.15
C PRO A 103 8.47 13.75 -1.21
N ILE A 104 8.48 15.01 -0.76
CA ILE A 104 8.56 16.19 -1.62
C ILE A 104 9.88 16.16 -2.39
N ARG A 105 9.82 16.32 -3.70
CA ARG A 105 10.99 16.39 -4.59
C ARG A 105 11.38 17.84 -4.85
N ILE A 106 12.62 18.06 -5.28
CA ILE A 106 13.10 19.37 -5.70
C ILE A 106 12.18 19.92 -6.80
N GLY A 107 11.69 21.15 -6.62
CA GLY A 107 10.74 21.80 -7.55
C GLY A 107 9.28 21.51 -7.26
N GLN A 108 8.94 20.72 -6.24
CA GLN A 108 7.59 20.53 -5.73
C GLN A 108 7.39 21.32 -4.42
N GLY A 109 6.17 21.72 -4.16
CA GLY A 109 5.73 22.26 -2.88
C GLY A 109 4.74 21.33 -2.17
N ILE A 110 4.01 21.88 -1.22
CA ILE A 110 3.02 21.15 -0.41
C ILE A 110 1.65 21.00 -1.11
N GLU A 111 1.49 21.45 -2.34
CA GLU A 111 0.22 21.49 -3.07
C GLU A 111 -0.42 20.12 -3.21
N PHE A 112 0.38 19.05 -3.39
CA PHE A 112 -0.15 17.69 -3.48
C PHE A 112 -0.65 17.18 -2.13
N ASP A 113 0.07 17.49 -1.05
CA ASP A 113 -0.36 17.12 0.30
C ASP A 113 -1.64 17.86 0.69
N TYR A 114 -1.68 19.17 0.45
CA TYR A 114 -2.88 19.98 0.65
C TYR A 114 -4.10 19.41 -0.10
N ALA A 115 -3.92 19.01 -1.37
CA ALA A 115 -4.99 18.42 -2.15
C ALA A 115 -5.45 17.06 -1.59
N CYS A 116 -4.52 16.21 -1.12
CA CYS A 116 -4.85 14.94 -0.48
C CYS A 116 -5.66 15.12 0.81
N VAL A 117 -5.28 16.07 1.67
CA VAL A 117 -6.01 16.39 2.91
C VAL A 117 -7.44 16.85 2.60
N HIS A 118 -7.61 17.76 1.63
CA HIS A 118 -8.92 18.22 1.22
C HIS A 118 -9.77 17.13 0.56
N ALA A 119 -9.15 16.22 -0.20
CA ALA A 119 -9.84 15.07 -0.77
C ALA A 119 -10.34 14.14 0.34
N ALA A 120 -9.53 13.86 1.35
CA ALA A 120 -9.95 13.05 2.49
C ALA A 120 -11.12 13.68 3.25
N GLY A 121 -11.05 14.99 3.54
CA GLY A 121 -12.16 15.73 4.17
C GLY A 121 -13.45 15.68 3.34
N ALA A 122 -13.37 15.90 2.03
CA ALA A 122 -14.54 15.82 1.14
C ALA A 122 -15.18 14.40 1.12
N ILE A 123 -14.36 13.34 1.17
CA ILE A 123 -14.83 11.96 1.28
C ILE A 123 -15.59 11.75 2.60
N GLN A 124 -15.04 12.24 3.71
CA GLN A 124 -15.68 12.15 5.03
C GLN A 124 -16.97 12.97 5.11
N ASP A 125 -17.00 14.16 4.53
CA ASP A 125 -18.21 15.01 4.44
C ASP A 125 -19.34 14.31 3.67
N LEU A 126 -19.01 13.47 2.70
CA LEU A 126 -19.95 12.61 1.98
C LEU A 126 -20.35 11.34 2.74
N ASN A 127 -19.96 11.22 4.02
CA ASN A 127 -20.20 10.06 4.87
C ASN A 127 -19.57 8.76 4.32
N HIS A 128 -18.41 8.86 3.67
CA HIS A 128 -17.58 7.74 3.24
C HIS A 128 -16.35 7.60 4.13
N GLU A 129 -15.69 6.43 4.11
CA GLU A 129 -14.42 6.23 4.79
C GLU A 129 -13.28 6.71 3.87
N ALA A 130 -12.46 7.63 4.38
CA ALA A 130 -11.27 8.12 3.69
C ALA A 130 -10.05 7.31 4.15
N ILE A 131 -9.34 6.71 3.19
CA ILE A 131 -8.12 5.96 3.42
C ILE A 131 -7.00 6.66 2.67
N ILE A 132 -5.92 7.03 3.36
CA ILE A 132 -4.74 7.62 2.72
C ILE A 132 -3.63 6.58 2.63
N ILE A 133 -2.94 6.55 1.48
CA ILE A 133 -1.67 5.83 1.30
C ILE A 133 -0.61 6.86 1.00
N ASN A 134 0.36 7.04 1.88
CA ASN A 134 1.46 7.98 1.68
C ASN A 134 2.67 7.55 2.53
N ASN A 135 3.88 7.90 2.09
CA ASN A 135 5.12 7.60 2.81
C ASN A 135 6.00 8.84 3.05
N ASN A 136 5.39 10.01 3.09
CA ASN A 136 6.07 11.22 3.55
C ASN A 136 5.88 11.37 5.07
N PRO A 137 6.95 11.29 5.88
CA PRO A 137 6.82 11.34 7.34
C PRO A 137 6.54 12.74 7.89
N GLU A 138 6.71 13.77 7.09
CA GLU A 138 6.64 15.17 7.54
C GLU A 138 5.57 15.95 6.76
N THR A 139 4.32 15.47 6.79
CA THR A 139 3.25 16.12 6.08
C THR A 139 1.89 15.86 6.72
N VAL A 140 0.93 16.76 6.51
CA VAL A 140 -0.40 16.74 7.17
C VAL A 140 -1.23 15.53 6.72
N SER A 141 -1.11 15.08 5.47
CA SER A 141 -1.85 13.89 5.02
C SER A 141 -1.45 12.62 5.76
N THR A 142 -0.28 12.59 6.40
CA THR A 142 0.19 11.48 7.23
C THR A 142 -0.01 11.69 8.72
N ASP A 143 -0.73 12.73 9.13
CA ASP A 143 -1.21 12.86 10.49
C ASP A 143 -2.35 11.86 10.73
N PHE A 144 -2.34 11.22 11.89
CA PHE A 144 -3.24 10.10 12.20
C PHE A 144 -4.73 10.50 12.26
N ASP A 145 -5.04 11.77 12.39
CA ASP A 145 -6.39 12.32 12.50
C ASP A 145 -6.92 12.91 11.18
N THR A 146 -6.11 12.92 10.11
CA THR A 146 -6.52 13.45 8.80
C THR A 146 -7.47 12.52 8.05
N SER A 147 -7.35 11.21 8.24
CA SER A 147 -8.16 10.20 7.55
C SER A 147 -8.67 9.13 8.52
N ASP A 148 -9.65 8.34 8.09
CA ASP A 148 -10.14 7.21 8.87
C ASP A 148 -9.09 6.09 9.01
N ARG A 149 -8.22 5.96 7.99
CA ARG A 149 -7.05 5.05 8.00
C ARG A 149 -5.91 5.64 7.19
N LEU A 150 -4.71 5.45 7.71
CA LEU A 150 -3.47 5.80 7.04
C LEU A 150 -2.60 4.56 6.85
N TYR A 151 -2.18 4.30 5.63
CA TYR A 151 -1.15 3.32 5.28
C TYR A 151 0.15 4.06 4.96
N PHE A 152 1.13 3.89 5.83
CA PHE A 152 2.45 4.46 5.66
C PHE A 152 3.34 3.45 4.93
N ASP A 153 3.16 3.39 3.63
CA ASP A 153 3.77 2.38 2.76
C ASP A 153 4.29 2.99 1.45
N PRO A 154 5.25 2.33 0.80
CA PRO A 154 5.75 2.77 -0.50
C PRO A 154 4.63 2.86 -1.53
N LEU A 155 4.68 3.90 -2.37
CA LEU A 155 3.69 4.13 -3.43
C LEU A 155 4.05 3.32 -4.69
N THR A 156 4.06 1.99 -4.55
CA THR A 156 4.34 1.03 -5.62
C THR A 156 3.06 0.31 -6.06
N LEU A 157 3.10 -0.27 -7.27
CA LEU A 157 1.98 -1.07 -7.79
C LEU A 157 1.63 -2.20 -6.81
N GLU A 158 2.63 -2.95 -6.36
CA GLU A 158 2.47 -4.05 -5.40
C GLU A 158 1.73 -3.60 -4.14
N THR A 159 2.26 -2.58 -3.47
CA THR A 159 1.74 -2.15 -2.18
C THR A 159 0.34 -1.56 -2.29
N VAL A 160 0.12 -0.69 -3.27
CA VAL A 160 -1.20 -0.05 -3.46
C VAL A 160 -2.25 -1.09 -3.83
N SER A 161 -1.95 -2.06 -4.70
CA SER A 161 -2.86 -3.16 -5.02
C SER A 161 -3.27 -3.97 -3.79
N GLU A 162 -2.30 -4.36 -2.95
CA GLU A 162 -2.58 -5.15 -1.73
C GLU A 162 -3.46 -4.37 -0.74
N ILE A 163 -3.26 -3.07 -0.61
CA ILE A 163 -4.10 -2.23 0.26
C ILE A 163 -5.53 -2.13 -0.30
N LEU A 164 -5.68 -1.90 -1.61
CA LEU A 164 -6.99 -1.83 -2.26
C LEU A 164 -7.79 -3.12 -2.08
N LEU A 165 -7.15 -4.27 -2.30
CA LEU A 165 -7.77 -5.59 -2.11
C LEU A 165 -8.15 -5.82 -0.64
N ARG A 166 -7.23 -5.52 0.27
CA ARG A 166 -7.47 -5.67 1.71
C ARG A 166 -8.66 -4.84 2.19
N GLU A 167 -8.71 -3.58 1.78
CA GLU A 167 -9.77 -2.66 2.18
C GLU A 167 -11.08 -2.90 1.41
N SER A 168 -11.06 -3.72 0.37
CA SER A 168 -12.19 -3.85 -0.56
C SER A 168 -12.66 -2.46 -1.00
N ALA A 169 -11.71 -1.64 -1.47
CA ALA A 169 -11.94 -0.24 -1.78
C ALA A 169 -12.96 -0.07 -2.91
N ASP A 170 -13.91 0.84 -2.73
CA ASP A 170 -14.93 1.17 -3.75
C ASP A 170 -14.39 2.13 -4.83
N GLY A 171 -13.30 2.83 -4.53
CA GLY A 171 -12.66 3.74 -5.47
C GLY A 171 -11.31 4.25 -5.00
N ILE A 172 -10.53 4.77 -5.95
CA ILE A 172 -9.20 5.32 -5.72
C ILE A 172 -9.05 6.68 -6.41
N LEU A 173 -8.43 7.63 -5.72
CA LEU A 173 -8.10 8.97 -6.21
C LEU A 173 -6.58 9.08 -6.35
N LEU A 174 -6.10 9.14 -7.61
CA LEU A 174 -4.68 9.22 -7.94
C LEU A 174 -4.24 10.65 -8.32
N GLN A 175 -5.18 11.49 -8.72
CA GLN A 175 -4.89 12.82 -9.26
C GLN A 175 -4.11 13.70 -8.28
N PHE A 176 -4.39 13.60 -7.00
CA PHE A 176 -3.84 14.50 -5.97
C PHE A 176 -2.42 14.12 -5.52
N GLY A 177 -1.96 12.91 -5.81
CA GLY A 177 -0.61 12.45 -5.51
C GLY A 177 0.45 12.83 -6.55
N GLY A 178 0.12 13.70 -7.51
CA GLY A 178 1.04 14.11 -8.56
C GLY A 178 1.48 12.95 -9.45
N GLN A 179 2.64 13.11 -10.10
CA GLN A 179 3.14 12.14 -11.07
C GLN A 179 3.36 10.74 -10.45
N THR A 180 3.76 10.67 -9.19
CA THR A 180 3.97 9.38 -8.49
C THR A 180 2.70 8.54 -8.48
N ALA A 181 1.58 9.12 -8.08
CA ALA A 181 0.31 8.42 -8.02
C ALA A 181 -0.32 8.22 -9.40
N ILE A 182 -0.25 9.21 -10.30
CA ILE A 182 -0.81 9.11 -11.65
C ILE A 182 -0.15 8.00 -12.46
N ASN A 183 1.16 7.77 -12.30
CA ASN A 183 1.86 6.69 -12.98
C ASN A 183 1.35 5.29 -12.60
N LEU A 184 0.65 5.16 -11.48
CA LEU A 184 0.04 3.90 -11.06
C LEU A 184 -1.30 3.61 -11.76
N ALA A 185 -1.92 4.59 -12.42
CA ALA A 185 -3.30 4.46 -12.91
C ALA A 185 -3.49 3.29 -13.88
N LEU A 186 -2.67 3.20 -14.94
CA LEU A 186 -2.76 2.12 -15.92
C LEU A 186 -2.33 0.77 -15.32
N PRO A 187 -1.14 0.66 -14.69
CA PRO A 187 -0.72 -0.61 -14.08
C PRO A 187 -1.69 -1.15 -13.03
N LEU A 188 -2.33 -0.28 -12.24
CA LEU A 188 -3.34 -0.69 -11.26
C LEU A 188 -4.59 -1.25 -11.95
N GLY A 189 -5.07 -0.61 -13.04
CA GLY A 189 -6.21 -1.11 -13.79
C GLY A 189 -5.99 -2.55 -14.26
N ASP A 190 -4.87 -2.81 -14.92
CA ASP A 190 -4.51 -4.14 -15.43
C ASP A 190 -4.36 -5.17 -14.30
N ASN A 191 -3.71 -4.78 -13.20
CA ASN A 191 -3.45 -5.68 -12.07
C ASN A 191 -4.72 -6.04 -11.30
N LEU A 192 -5.59 -5.07 -11.04
CA LEU A 192 -6.84 -5.29 -10.29
C LEU A 192 -7.87 -6.08 -11.10
N GLU A 193 -7.92 -5.92 -12.42
CA GLU A 193 -8.77 -6.74 -13.30
C GLU A 193 -8.39 -8.22 -13.19
N TYR A 194 -7.11 -8.51 -13.02
CA TYR A 194 -6.65 -9.87 -12.84
C TYR A 194 -6.90 -10.43 -11.43
N LEU A 195 -6.78 -9.59 -10.38
CA LEU A 195 -6.83 -10.02 -8.98
C LEU A 195 -8.26 -10.13 -8.42
N ASN A 196 -9.27 -9.61 -9.11
CA ASN A 196 -10.69 -9.73 -8.79
C ASN A 196 -11.34 -10.90 -9.53
#